data_837502a0c3e68ee5cd308d0340964a11
#
_entry.id   837502a0c3e68ee5cd308d0340964a11
#
_cell.length_a   1.000
_cell.length_b   1.000
_cell.length_c   1.000
_cell.angle_alpha   90.00
_cell.angle_beta   90.00
_cell.angle_gamma   90.00
#
_symmetry.space_group_name_H-M   'P 1'
#
loop_
_entity.id
_entity.type
_entity.pdbx_description
1 polymer ?
#
loop_
_entity_poly.entity_id
_entity_poly.type
_entity_poly.pdbx_seq_one_letter_code
_entity_poly.pdbx_strand_id
1 'polypeptide(L)'
;MRLDKFDLAILKALQDDARASLNDIGAAVGLSATPCWNRIKRMEREGVIRGYTADISPEALGFMDTVIVHVTLESHSDATLYEFGRALAEIPEVLEAFLVSGDYDYIIRIAVRDTRDYERLLRERLYRIPGIRHSKSGFVLRSLKQSRLPLSVVAPAA
;
A
#
# COMPACT_ATOMS: atom_id res chain seq x y z
N MET A 1 -15.58 9.63 11.16
CA MET A 1 -16.58 10.17 10.18
C MET A 1 -17.54 9.07 9.77
N ARG A 2 -18.84 9.37 9.63
CA ARG A 2 -19.81 8.44 9.01
C ARG A 2 -19.94 8.76 7.53
N LEU A 3 -19.83 7.76 6.67
CA LEU A 3 -19.96 7.88 5.22
C LEU A 3 -21.37 7.48 4.80
N ASP A 4 -22.07 8.38 4.10
CA ASP A 4 -23.38 8.09 3.52
C ASP A 4 -23.23 7.42 2.11
N LYS A 5 -24.36 7.06 1.51
CA LYS A 5 -24.39 6.45 0.18
C LYS A 5 -23.74 7.29 -0.92
N PHE A 6 -23.85 8.62 -0.84
CA PHE A 6 -23.24 9.52 -1.81
C PHE A 6 -21.72 9.60 -1.62
N ASP A 7 -21.24 9.60 -0.37
CA ASP A 7 -19.80 9.57 -0.08
C ASP A 7 -19.17 8.29 -0.66
N LEU A 8 -19.79 7.13 -0.43
CA LEU A 8 -19.31 5.85 -0.97
C LEU A 8 -19.33 5.82 -2.50
N ALA A 9 -20.38 6.39 -3.13
CA ALA A 9 -20.46 6.49 -4.58
C ALA A 9 -19.37 7.41 -5.16
N ILE A 10 -19.10 8.55 -4.53
CA ILE A 10 -18.00 9.47 -4.90
C ILE A 10 -16.64 8.77 -4.74
N LEU A 11 -16.41 8.07 -3.63
CA LEU A 11 -15.17 7.32 -3.42
C LEU A 11 -14.96 6.26 -4.49
N LYS A 12 -16.06 5.56 -4.90
CA LYS A 12 -15.99 4.60 -5.99
C LYS A 12 -15.62 5.26 -7.31
N ALA A 13 -16.26 6.37 -7.67
CA ALA A 13 -15.94 7.11 -8.90
C ALA A 13 -14.47 7.55 -8.91
N LEU A 14 -13.95 8.06 -7.78
CA LEU A 14 -12.54 8.43 -7.63
C LEU A 14 -11.57 7.23 -7.64
N GLN A 15 -12.00 6.06 -7.16
CA GLN A 15 -11.21 4.83 -7.31
C GLN A 15 -11.13 4.37 -8.76
N ASP A 16 -12.19 4.56 -9.54
CA ASP A 16 -12.24 4.18 -10.95
C ASP A 16 -11.45 5.17 -11.82
N ASP A 17 -11.64 6.48 -11.58
CA ASP A 17 -10.85 7.55 -12.21
C ASP A 17 -10.60 8.72 -11.25
N ALA A 18 -9.40 8.78 -10.68
CA ALA A 18 -8.98 9.87 -9.78
C ALA A 18 -8.84 11.24 -10.50
N ARG A 19 -8.91 11.28 -11.82
CA ARG A 19 -8.84 12.50 -12.65
C ARG A 19 -10.19 12.94 -13.20
N ALA A 20 -11.28 12.22 -12.88
CA ALA A 20 -12.62 12.57 -13.30
C ALA A 20 -12.98 13.99 -12.84
N SER A 21 -13.65 14.74 -13.71
CA SER A 21 -14.10 16.09 -13.35
C SER A 21 -15.22 16.05 -12.30
N LEU A 22 -15.39 17.13 -11.55
CA LEU A 22 -16.49 17.22 -10.57
C LEU A 22 -17.88 17.11 -11.23
N ASN A 23 -17.99 17.51 -12.49
CA ASN A 23 -19.24 17.37 -13.25
C ASN A 23 -19.50 15.89 -13.59
N ASP A 24 -18.46 15.14 -14.00
CA ASP A 24 -18.58 13.72 -14.32
C ASP A 24 -18.89 12.90 -13.07
N ILE A 25 -18.20 13.19 -11.96
CA ILE A 25 -18.48 12.55 -10.66
C ILE A 25 -19.92 12.88 -10.25
N GLY A 26 -20.33 14.16 -10.34
CA GLY A 26 -21.68 14.60 -10.02
C GLY A 26 -22.74 13.86 -10.82
N ALA A 27 -22.57 13.77 -12.14
CA ALA A 27 -23.47 13.04 -13.02
C ALA A 27 -23.57 11.55 -12.64
N ALA A 28 -22.44 10.91 -12.32
CA ALA A 28 -22.40 9.50 -11.93
C ALA A 28 -23.11 9.22 -10.59
N VAL A 29 -23.10 10.18 -9.66
CA VAL A 29 -23.67 9.97 -8.29
C VAL A 29 -25.01 10.68 -8.06
N GLY A 30 -25.53 11.41 -9.07
CA GLY A 30 -26.80 12.13 -8.97
C GLY A 30 -26.70 13.40 -8.12
N LEU A 31 -25.58 14.11 -8.17
CA LEU A 31 -25.33 15.39 -7.47
C LEU A 31 -24.80 16.44 -8.45
N SER A 32 -24.95 17.72 -8.10
CA SER A 32 -24.22 18.78 -8.81
C SER A 32 -22.75 18.88 -8.33
N ALA A 33 -21.93 19.60 -9.10
CA ALA A 33 -20.48 19.70 -8.85
C ALA A 33 -20.14 20.25 -7.45
N THR A 34 -20.87 21.27 -6.98
CA THR A 34 -20.59 21.91 -5.67
C THR A 34 -20.79 20.98 -4.48
N PRO A 35 -21.91 20.24 -4.33
CA PRO A 35 -22.04 19.21 -3.31
C PRO A 35 -20.98 18.12 -3.40
N CYS A 36 -20.59 17.68 -4.61
CA CYS A 36 -19.52 16.71 -4.79
C CYS A 36 -18.19 17.25 -4.25
N TRP A 37 -17.82 18.47 -4.63
CA TRP A 37 -16.61 19.13 -4.14
C TRP A 37 -16.58 19.25 -2.62
N ASN A 38 -17.68 19.71 -2.01
CA ASN A 38 -17.76 19.85 -0.56
C ASN A 38 -17.57 18.50 0.16
N ARG A 39 -18.14 17.39 -0.38
CA ARG A 39 -17.99 16.05 0.16
C ARG A 39 -16.56 15.53 0.02
N ILE A 40 -15.95 15.72 -1.14
CA ILE A 40 -14.55 15.34 -1.39
C ILE A 40 -13.64 16.09 -0.41
N LYS A 41 -13.78 17.42 -0.29
CA LYS A 41 -12.99 18.23 0.64
C LYS A 41 -13.17 17.81 2.10
N ARG A 42 -14.38 17.43 2.49
CA ARG A 42 -14.63 16.86 3.82
C ARG A 42 -13.89 15.54 4.01
N MET A 43 -13.96 14.63 3.03
CA MET A 43 -13.30 13.31 3.10
C MET A 43 -11.75 13.43 3.09
N GLU A 44 -11.20 14.41 2.37
CA GLU A 44 -9.77 14.74 2.44
C GLU A 44 -9.37 15.23 3.84
N ARG A 45 -10.08 16.23 4.35
CA ARG A 45 -9.82 16.82 5.69
C ARG A 45 -9.91 15.79 6.81
N GLU A 46 -10.85 14.85 6.71
CA GLU A 46 -11.07 13.80 7.71
C GLU A 46 -10.18 12.56 7.49
N GLY A 47 -9.27 12.61 6.49
CA GLY A 47 -8.31 11.54 6.21
C GLY A 47 -8.91 10.27 5.60
N VAL A 48 -10.16 10.30 5.14
CA VAL A 48 -10.77 9.19 4.37
C VAL A 48 -10.10 9.08 3.00
N ILE A 49 -9.92 10.21 2.32
CA ILE A 49 -9.07 10.32 1.13
C ILE A 49 -7.69 10.78 1.62
N ARG A 50 -6.71 9.89 1.55
CA ARG A 50 -5.34 10.18 1.99
C ARG A 50 -4.46 10.80 0.91
N GLY A 51 -4.90 10.74 -0.35
CA GLY A 51 -4.18 11.26 -1.49
C GLY A 51 -4.64 10.65 -2.80
N TYR A 52 -4.05 11.13 -3.87
CA TYR A 52 -4.25 10.66 -5.24
C TYR A 52 -2.90 10.24 -5.80
N THR A 53 -2.79 9.02 -6.28
CA THR A 53 -1.53 8.46 -6.78
C THR A 53 -1.71 7.90 -8.19
N ALA A 54 -0.66 7.98 -9.00
CA ALA A 54 -0.61 7.27 -10.27
C ALA A 54 -0.29 5.79 -10.03
N ASP A 55 -0.99 4.90 -10.73
CA ASP A 55 -0.65 3.49 -10.81
C ASP A 55 0.39 3.33 -11.93
N ILE A 56 1.64 3.04 -11.55
CA ILE A 56 2.78 2.99 -12.46
C ILE A 56 3.22 1.54 -12.59
N SER A 57 3.37 1.05 -13.85
CA SER A 57 3.91 -0.28 -14.10
C SER A 57 5.36 -0.40 -13.62
N PRO A 58 5.66 -1.26 -12.65
CA PRO A 58 7.04 -1.51 -12.23
C PRO A 58 7.91 -2.02 -13.39
N GLU A 59 7.34 -2.86 -14.25
CA GLU A 59 8.03 -3.45 -15.40
C GLU A 59 8.47 -2.37 -16.39
N ALA A 60 7.63 -1.35 -16.62
CA ALA A 60 7.98 -0.21 -17.47
C ALA A 60 9.18 0.59 -16.95
N LEU A 61 9.45 0.50 -15.65
CA LEU A 61 10.60 1.10 -14.98
C LEU A 61 11.77 0.11 -14.79
N GLY A 62 11.65 -1.13 -15.30
CA GLY A 62 12.69 -2.15 -15.23
C GLY A 62 12.69 -2.99 -13.95
N PHE A 63 11.67 -2.88 -13.09
CA PHE A 63 11.49 -3.75 -11.93
C PHE A 63 10.70 -5.01 -12.36
N MET A 64 11.42 -6.04 -12.76
CA MET A 64 10.82 -7.24 -13.35
C MET A 64 10.34 -8.25 -12.30
N ASP A 65 10.94 -8.21 -11.11
CA ASP A 65 10.67 -9.20 -10.05
C ASP A 65 10.13 -8.55 -8.79
N THR A 66 9.14 -9.21 -8.20
CA THR A 66 8.68 -8.94 -6.83
C THR A 66 9.12 -10.07 -5.93
N VAL A 67 9.69 -9.73 -4.77
CA VAL A 67 10.13 -10.70 -3.76
C VAL A 67 9.36 -10.46 -2.46
N ILE A 68 8.84 -11.54 -1.88
CA ILE A 68 8.28 -11.54 -0.53
C ILE A 68 9.33 -12.10 0.41
N VAL A 69 9.69 -11.32 1.42
CA VAL A 69 10.67 -11.71 2.44
C VAL A 69 9.98 -11.80 3.78
N HIS A 70 10.12 -12.96 4.41
CA HIS A 70 9.68 -13.19 5.79
C HIS A 70 10.90 -13.08 6.69
N VAL A 71 10.79 -12.33 7.76
CA VAL A 71 11.90 -12.08 8.70
C VAL A 71 11.47 -12.45 10.11
N THR A 72 12.35 -13.15 10.83
CA THR A 72 12.25 -13.37 12.27
C THR A 72 13.43 -12.67 12.95
N LEU A 73 13.15 -11.93 14.02
CA LEU A 73 14.15 -11.19 14.78
C LEU A 73 14.66 -12.02 15.96
N GLU A 74 15.84 -11.66 16.46
CA GLU A 74 16.45 -12.28 17.66
C GLU A 74 15.76 -11.86 18.93
N SER A 75 15.17 -10.65 18.96
CA SER A 75 14.48 -10.06 20.11
C SER A 75 13.17 -9.40 19.66
N HIS A 76 12.16 -9.51 20.51
CA HIS A 76 10.82 -8.97 20.30
C HIS A 76 10.54 -7.77 21.22
N SER A 77 11.59 -7.06 21.70
CA SER A 77 11.37 -5.82 22.44
C SER A 77 10.77 -4.75 21.52
N ASP A 78 9.91 -3.89 22.07
CA ASP A 78 9.30 -2.79 21.33
C ASP A 78 10.34 -1.92 20.61
N ALA A 79 11.48 -1.69 21.25
CA ALA A 79 12.59 -0.94 20.67
C ALA A 79 13.16 -1.64 19.44
N THR A 80 13.42 -2.96 19.52
CA THR A 80 13.95 -3.74 18.39
C THR A 80 12.98 -3.76 17.22
N LEU A 81 11.69 -3.99 17.50
CA LEU A 81 10.65 -3.99 16.47
C LEU A 81 10.54 -2.63 15.78
N TYR A 82 10.49 -1.55 16.55
CA TYR A 82 10.40 -0.20 16.01
C TYR A 82 11.62 0.19 15.16
N GLU A 83 12.84 -0.06 15.67
CA GLU A 83 14.09 0.26 14.98
C GLU A 83 14.23 -0.51 13.66
N PHE A 84 13.88 -1.79 13.68
CA PHE A 84 13.89 -2.61 12.48
C PHE A 84 12.89 -2.09 11.42
N GLY A 85 11.65 -1.79 11.83
CA GLY A 85 10.63 -1.23 10.94
C GLY A 85 11.06 0.13 10.35
N ARG A 86 11.71 0.99 11.16
CA ARG A 86 12.26 2.26 10.70
C ARG A 86 13.37 2.06 9.66
N ALA A 87 14.28 1.13 9.91
CA ALA A 87 15.36 0.82 8.96
C ALA A 87 14.85 0.27 7.63
N LEU A 88 13.77 -0.53 7.66
CA LEU A 88 13.11 -1.01 6.44
C LEU A 88 12.51 0.14 5.62
N ALA A 89 11.92 1.13 6.26
CA ALA A 89 11.31 2.28 5.60
C ALA A 89 12.33 3.16 4.84
N GLU A 90 13.61 3.07 5.18
CA GLU A 90 14.71 3.77 4.51
C GLU A 90 15.24 3.03 3.26
N ILE A 91 14.74 1.83 2.97
CA ILE A 91 15.15 1.06 1.79
C ILE A 91 14.16 1.36 0.65
N PRO A 92 14.58 2.06 -0.42
CA PRO A 92 13.66 2.49 -1.48
C PRO A 92 12.99 1.33 -2.23
N GLU A 93 13.67 0.19 -2.35
CA GLU A 93 13.17 -1.01 -3.02
C GLU A 93 12.09 -1.73 -2.20
N VAL A 94 11.95 -1.41 -0.90
CA VAL A 94 10.87 -1.93 -0.04
C VAL A 94 9.59 -1.17 -0.35
N LEU A 95 8.65 -1.86 -0.97
CA LEU A 95 7.34 -1.30 -1.32
C LEU A 95 6.37 -1.33 -0.14
N GLU A 96 6.43 -2.41 0.66
CA GLU A 96 5.58 -2.62 1.82
C GLU A 96 6.33 -3.43 2.88
N ALA A 97 6.10 -3.09 4.14
CA ALA A 97 6.59 -3.85 5.28
C ALA A 97 5.48 -3.92 6.34
N PHE A 98 5.22 -5.11 6.83
CA PHE A 98 4.18 -5.38 7.82
C PHE A 98 4.81 -6.07 9.01
N LEU A 99 4.57 -5.56 10.22
CA LEU A 99 4.74 -6.31 11.46
C LEU A 99 3.53 -7.24 11.59
N VAL A 100 3.76 -8.53 11.76
CA VAL A 100 2.71 -9.54 11.76
C VAL A 100 2.77 -10.40 13.03
N SER A 101 1.65 -11.02 13.36
CA SER A 101 1.60 -12.07 14.37
C SER A 101 1.79 -13.44 13.71
N GLY A 102 2.41 -14.41 14.40
CA GLY A 102 2.64 -15.77 13.93
C GLY A 102 4.11 -16.15 13.91
N ASP A 103 4.51 -16.99 12.95
CA ASP A 103 5.85 -17.58 12.88
C ASP A 103 6.95 -16.59 12.46
N TYR A 104 6.57 -15.47 11.89
CA TYR A 104 7.47 -14.40 11.43
C TYR A 104 7.09 -13.09 12.10
N ASP A 105 8.07 -12.21 12.26
CA ASP A 105 7.84 -10.87 12.81
C ASP A 105 7.50 -9.86 11.70
N TYR A 106 8.14 -10.00 10.53
CA TYR A 106 7.91 -9.11 9.39
C TYR A 106 7.65 -9.86 8.11
N ILE A 107 6.74 -9.32 7.31
CA ILE A 107 6.55 -9.65 5.89
C ILE A 107 6.86 -8.39 5.09
N ILE A 108 7.77 -8.51 4.12
CA ILE A 108 8.29 -7.41 3.35
C ILE A 108 8.05 -7.70 1.87
N ARG A 109 7.53 -6.73 1.11
CA ARG A 109 7.41 -6.79 -0.33
C ARG A 109 8.43 -5.86 -0.98
N ILE A 110 9.27 -6.41 -1.83
CA ILE A 110 10.41 -5.74 -2.45
C ILE A 110 10.26 -5.82 -3.97
N ALA A 111 10.56 -4.72 -4.69
CA ALA A 111 10.69 -4.71 -6.13
C ALA A 111 12.16 -4.68 -6.52
N VAL A 112 12.57 -5.55 -7.44
CA VAL A 112 13.93 -5.65 -7.94
C VAL A 112 13.95 -5.86 -9.45
N ARG A 113 15.08 -5.59 -10.08
CA ARG A 113 15.27 -5.76 -11.52
C ARG A 113 15.46 -7.22 -11.92
N ASP A 114 16.23 -7.94 -11.10
CA ASP A 114 16.55 -9.34 -11.30
C ASP A 114 17.07 -9.98 -10.00
N THR A 115 17.47 -11.25 -10.06
CA THR A 115 18.01 -11.99 -8.92
C THR A 115 19.34 -11.43 -8.41
N ARG A 116 20.17 -10.82 -9.26
CA ARG A 116 21.45 -10.20 -8.85
C ARG A 116 21.20 -8.92 -8.09
N ASP A 117 20.23 -8.12 -8.54
CA ASP A 117 19.80 -6.90 -7.85
C ASP A 117 19.24 -7.26 -6.46
N TYR A 118 18.48 -8.36 -6.36
CA TYR A 118 18.00 -8.88 -5.09
C TYR A 118 19.14 -9.32 -4.15
N GLU A 119 20.10 -10.09 -4.65
CA GLU A 119 21.28 -10.53 -3.86
C GLU A 119 22.06 -9.32 -3.34
N ARG A 120 22.28 -8.31 -4.17
CA ARG A 120 22.92 -7.05 -3.78
C ARG A 120 22.15 -6.35 -2.68
N LEU A 121 20.81 -6.22 -2.82
CA LEU A 121 19.93 -5.60 -1.82
C LEU A 121 20.01 -6.32 -0.47
N LEU A 122 19.96 -7.66 -0.47
CA LEU A 122 20.09 -8.45 0.75
C LEU A 122 21.42 -8.13 1.47
N ARG A 123 22.54 -8.23 0.76
CA ARG A 123 23.88 -8.08 1.32
C ARG A 123 24.16 -6.64 1.76
N GLU A 124 23.75 -5.63 0.97
CA GLU A 124 24.15 -4.25 1.18
C GLU A 124 23.14 -3.46 2.02
N ARG A 125 21.92 -3.92 2.14
CA ARG A 125 20.83 -3.24 2.84
C ARG A 125 20.21 -4.08 3.93
N LEU A 126 19.48 -5.13 3.57
CA LEU A 126 18.63 -5.85 4.52
C LEU A 126 19.44 -6.53 5.63
N TYR A 127 20.51 -7.26 5.30
CA TYR A 127 21.36 -7.94 6.28
C TYR A 127 22.31 -7.04 7.05
N ARG A 128 22.33 -5.75 6.74
CA ARG A 128 23.00 -4.74 7.56
C ARG A 128 22.13 -4.23 8.69
N ILE A 129 20.84 -4.47 8.65
CA ILE A 129 19.96 -4.15 9.77
C ILE A 129 20.21 -5.20 10.86
N PRO A 130 20.61 -4.79 12.08
CA PRO A 130 20.89 -5.72 13.15
C PRO A 130 19.62 -6.41 13.64
N GLY A 131 19.79 -7.61 14.23
CA GLY A 131 18.72 -8.34 14.92
C GLY A 131 17.95 -9.34 14.06
N ILE A 132 18.33 -9.57 12.81
CA ILE A 132 17.75 -10.65 11.99
C ILE A 132 18.27 -11.99 12.49
N ARG A 133 17.37 -12.84 13.00
CA ARG A 133 17.66 -14.24 13.33
C ARG A 133 17.59 -15.13 12.09
N HIS A 134 16.51 -14.95 11.31
CA HIS A 134 16.22 -15.76 10.14
C HIS A 134 15.46 -14.95 9.10
N SER A 135 15.71 -15.24 7.83
CA SER A 135 14.92 -14.71 6.73
C SER A 135 14.63 -15.80 5.70
N LYS A 136 13.45 -15.72 5.09
CA LYS A 136 13.03 -16.62 4.01
C LYS A 136 12.44 -15.78 2.88
N SER A 137 12.96 -15.99 1.67
CA SER A 137 12.56 -15.21 0.49
C SER A 137 11.85 -16.09 -0.52
N GLY A 138 10.85 -15.52 -1.19
CA GLY A 138 10.16 -16.14 -2.32
C GLY A 138 9.94 -15.14 -3.44
N PHE A 139 10.34 -15.49 -4.64
CA PHE A 139 10.01 -14.70 -5.83
C PHE A 139 8.54 -14.93 -6.19
N VAL A 140 7.82 -13.85 -6.47
CA VAL A 140 6.43 -13.91 -6.93
C VAL A 140 6.42 -14.34 -8.39
N LEU A 141 5.94 -15.53 -8.66
CA LEU A 141 5.88 -16.07 -10.04
C LEU A 141 4.80 -15.35 -10.87
N ARG A 142 3.71 -14.95 -10.22
CA ARG A 142 2.58 -14.28 -10.87
C ARG A 142 1.72 -13.57 -9.83
N SER A 143 1.34 -12.33 -10.10
CA SER A 143 0.26 -11.66 -9.38
C SER A 143 -1.08 -12.14 -9.93
N LEU A 144 -1.92 -12.74 -9.07
CA LEU A 144 -3.23 -13.27 -9.46
C LEU A 144 -4.34 -12.24 -9.28
N LYS A 145 -4.17 -11.33 -8.35
CA LYS A 145 -5.14 -10.27 -8.06
C LYS A 145 -4.45 -9.08 -7.42
N GLN A 146 -4.69 -7.93 -8.00
CA GLN A 146 -4.44 -6.63 -7.38
C GLN A 146 -5.76 -5.88 -7.36
N SER A 147 -6.30 -5.61 -6.20
CA SER A 147 -7.57 -4.91 -6.08
C SER A 147 -7.48 -3.76 -5.10
N ARG A 148 -8.27 -2.72 -5.36
CA ARG A 148 -8.48 -1.61 -4.46
C ARG A 148 -9.38 -2.04 -3.29
N LEU A 149 -9.52 -1.18 -2.27
CA LEU A 149 -10.46 -1.44 -1.17
C LEU A 149 -11.87 -1.70 -1.72
N PRO A 150 -12.52 -2.80 -1.28
CA PRO A 150 -13.83 -3.19 -1.79
C PRO A 150 -14.93 -2.31 -1.15
N LEU A 151 -15.16 -1.12 -1.69
CA LEU A 151 -16.19 -0.20 -1.19
C LEU A 151 -17.60 -0.81 -1.20
N SER A 152 -17.82 -1.84 -2.02
CA SER A 152 -19.11 -2.57 -2.09
C SER A 152 -19.49 -3.32 -0.81
N VAL A 153 -18.53 -3.60 0.08
CA VAL A 153 -18.79 -4.27 1.37
C VAL A 153 -18.92 -3.27 2.53
N VAL A 154 -18.75 -1.98 2.25
CA VAL A 154 -18.93 -0.93 3.27
C VAL A 154 -20.39 -0.54 3.35
N ALA A 155 -21.02 -0.77 4.50
CA ALA A 155 -22.40 -0.32 4.72
C ALA A 155 -22.41 1.22 4.85
N PRO A 156 -23.30 1.91 4.11
CA PRO A 156 -23.47 3.34 4.29
C PRO A 156 -24.03 3.63 5.69
N ALA A 157 -23.64 4.79 6.24
CA ALA A 157 -24.25 5.27 7.47
C ALA A 157 -25.74 5.60 7.20
N ALA A 158 -26.58 5.19 8.12
CA ALA A 158 -28.00 5.52 8.12
C ALA A 158 -28.20 7.03 8.38
#